data_bc8475af626d5022a81c0f46eac4f52c
#
_entry.id   bc8475af626d5022a81c0f46eac4f52c
#
_cell.length_a   1.000
_cell.length_b   1.000
_cell.length_c   1.000
_cell.angle_alpha   90.00
_cell.angle_beta   90.00
_cell.angle_gamma   90.00
#
_symmetry.space_group_name_H-M   'P 1'
#
loop_
_entity.id
_entity.type
_entity.pdbx_description
1 polymer ?
#
loop_
_entity_poly.entity_id
_entity_poly.type
_entity_poly.pdbx_seq_one_letter_code
_entity_poly.pdbx_strand_id
1 'polypeptide(L)'
;MSNSKTRPEKRILSFLVSSFKLQNNIMKVCIAEKPSVAKEIADIVGAKNRHDGYYEGNGYQVTWTFGHLCTLKEPHEYTDSWKQWTLRSLPMIPTRFGIKLISDRGIEKQF
;
A
#
# COMPACT_ATOMS: atom_id res chain seq x y z
N MET A 1 28.91 -22.34 15.12
CA MET A 1 28.78 -20.93 15.50
C MET A 1 27.62 -20.34 14.75
N SER A 2 26.51 -20.19 15.39
CA SER A 2 25.38 -19.50 14.82
C SER A 2 25.65 -18.01 14.84
N ASN A 3 25.94 -17.43 13.70
CA ASN A 3 25.89 -16.00 13.58
C ASN A 3 24.43 -15.55 13.69
N SER A 4 24.04 -15.17 14.88
CA SER A 4 22.77 -14.55 15.19
C SER A 4 22.69 -13.08 14.70
N LYS A 5 23.30 -12.79 13.59
CA LYS A 5 23.02 -11.52 12.90
C LYS A 5 21.61 -11.61 12.37
N THR A 6 20.68 -11.06 13.13
CA THR A 6 19.32 -10.76 12.68
C THR A 6 19.46 -9.98 11.38
N ARG A 7 19.21 -10.64 10.24
CA ARG A 7 19.29 -10.01 8.95
C ARG A 7 18.32 -8.82 8.94
N PRO A 8 18.71 -7.64 8.38
CA PRO A 8 17.84 -6.48 8.28
C PRO A 8 16.48 -6.82 7.65
N GLU A 9 16.46 -7.82 6.79
CA GLU A 9 15.28 -8.35 6.10
C GLU A 9 14.19 -8.86 7.06
N LYS A 10 14.55 -9.47 8.20
CA LYS A 10 13.60 -9.91 9.22
C LYS A 10 12.90 -8.74 9.92
N ARG A 11 13.56 -7.60 10.06
CA ARG A 11 12.99 -6.38 10.62
C ARG A 11 11.98 -5.75 9.67
N ILE A 12 12.30 -5.72 8.37
CA ILE A 12 11.40 -5.22 7.33
C ILE A 12 10.12 -6.05 7.30
N LEU A 13 10.22 -7.38 7.38
CA LEU A 13 9.07 -8.29 7.44
C LEU A 13 8.16 -8.00 8.65
N SER A 14 8.70 -7.70 9.84
CA SER A 14 7.90 -7.43 11.02
C SER A 14 7.07 -6.15 10.93
N PHE A 15 7.49 -5.18 10.13
CA PHE A 15 6.79 -3.90 9.94
C PHE A 15 5.82 -3.87 8.76
N LEU A 16 6.04 -4.71 7.74
CA LEU A 16 5.32 -4.67 6.47
C LEU A 16 4.35 -5.85 6.26
N VAL A 17 4.25 -6.76 7.23
CA VAL A 17 3.46 -7.98 7.10
C VAL A 17 2.19 -7.90 7.93
N SER A 18 1.04 -7.99 7.25
CA SER A 18 -0.25 -8.31 7.86
C SER A 18 -0.59 -9.78 7.59
N SER A 19 -0.92 -10.53 8.62
CA SER A 19 -1.26 -11.95 8.50
C SER A 19 -2.76 -12.15 8.64
N PHE A 20 -3.38 -12.78 7.65
CA PHE A 20 -4.79 -13.18 7.69
C PHE A 20 -4.88 -14.69 7.84
N LYS A 21 -5.73 -15.15 8.76
CA LYS A 21 -6.13 -16.55 8.90
C LYS A 21 -7.42 -16.77 8.14
N LEU A 22 -7.40 -17.59 7.11
CA LEU A 22 -8.58 -18.12 6.44
C LEU A 22 -8.70 -19.60 6.78
N GLN A 23 -9.84 -19.97 7.37
CA GLN A 23 -10.35 -21.33 7.65
C GLN A 23 -9.35 -22.47 7.41
N ASN A 24 -8.71 -22.97 8.46
CA ASN A 24 -7.84 -24.15 8.49
C ASN A 24 -6.57 -24.16 7.58
N ASN A 25 -6.48 -23.29 6.59
CA ASN A 25 -5.25 -23.02 5.84
C ASN A 25 -4.76 -21.63 6.23
N ILE A 26 -3.68 -21.57 6.96
CA ILE A 26 -3.04 -20.32 7.36
C ILE A 26 -2.28 -19.80 6.12
N MET A 27 -2.94 -18.98 5.32
CA MET A 27 -2.28 -18.19 4.30
C MET A 27 -1.88 -16.85 4.91
N LYS A 28 -0.63 -16.47 4.75
CA LYS A 28 -0.11 -15.17 5.22
C LYS A 28 -0.05 -14.21 4.05
N VAL A 29 -0.75 -13.09 4.17
CA VAL A 29 -0.73 -12.02 3.18
C VAL A 29 0.21 -10.92 3.66
N CYS A 30 1.17 -10.56 2.81
CA CYS A 30 2.11 -9.49 3.04
C CYS A 30 1.81 -8.36 2.06
N ILE A 31 1.69 -7.14 2.55
CA ILE A 31 1.46 -5.96 1.72
C ILE A 31 2.67 -5.04 1.85
N ALA A 32 3.35 -4.81 0.75
CA ALA A 32 4.48 -3.90 0.67
C ALA A 32 4.06 -2.53 0.11
N GLU A 33 4.76 -1.49 0.48
CA GLU A 33 4.51 -0.14 -0.04
C GLU A 33 4.90 0.01 -1.52
N LYS A 34 5.87 -0.78 -1.98
CA LYS A 34 6.42 -0.70 -3.34
C LYS A 34 6.63 -2.08 -3.95
N PRO A 35 6.54 -2.21 -5.30
CA PRO A 35 6.81 -3.47 -5.98
C PRO A 35 8.20 -4.05 -5.70
N SER A 36 9.25 -3.22 -5.61
CA SER A 36 10.61 -3.65 -5.31
C SER A 36 10.72 -4.31 -3.94
N VAL A 37 10.10 -3.72 -2.92
CA VAL A 37 10.06 -4.26 -1.57
C VAL A 37 9.25 -5.56 -1.53
N ALA A 38 8.14 -5.64 -2.26
CA ALA A 38 7.36 -6.86 -2.39
C ALA A 38 8.17 -8.02 -2.96
N LYS A 39 9.00 -7.75 -3.97
CA LYS A 39 9.91 -8.73 -4.55
C LYS A 39 10.93 -9.25 -3.54
N GLU A 40 11.55 -8.37 -2.78
CA GLU A 40 12.50 -8.74 -1.72
C GLU A 40 11.82 -9.61 -0.65
N ILE A 41 10.64 -9.22 -0.19
CA ILE A 41 9.86 -10.01 0.77
C ILE A 41 9.51 -11.38 0.17
N ALA A 42 9.05 -11.42 -1.07
CA ALA A 42 8.71 -12.66 -1.76
C ALA A 42 9.91 -13.62 -1.87
N ASP A 43 11.08 -13.10 -2.17
CA ASP A 43 12.33 -13.89 -2.23
C ASP A 43 12.69 -14.47 -0.85
N ILE A 44 12.52 -13.68 0.22
CA ILE A 44 12.81 -14.11 1.60
C ILE A 44 11.85 -15.20 2.07
N VAL A 45 10.55 -15.03 1.82
CA VAL A 45 9.51 -15.97 2.29
C VAL A 45 9.33 -17.17 1.36
N GLY A 46 9.96 -17.18 0.19
CA GLY A 46 9.88 -18.24 -0.78
C GLY A 46 8.63 -18.21 -1.68
N ALA A 47 7.97 -17.07 -1.77
CA ALA A 47 6.82 -16.86 -2.67
C ALA A 47 7.31 -16.59 -4.10
N LYS A 48 7.72 -17.63 -4.82
CA LYS A 48 8.39 -17.53 -6.13
C LYS A 48 7.47 -17.45 -7.33
N ASN A 49 6.19 -17.79 -7.16
CA ASN A 49 5.22 -17.76 -8.26
C ASN A 49 4.72 -16.34 -8.45
N ARG A 50 5.05 -15.74 -9.57
CA ARG A 50 4.59 -14.39 -9.92
C ARG A 50 3.24 -14.45 -10.60
N HIS A 51 2.30 -13.70 -10.06
CA HIS A 51 0.99 -13.43 -10.64
C HIS A 51 0.85 -11.94 -10.99
N ASP A 52 -0.26 -11.59 -11.63
CA ASP A 52 -0.57 -10.19 -11.88
C ASP A 52 -0.99 -9.52 -10.56
N GLY A 53 -0.13 -8.64 -10.06
CA GLY A 53 -0.36 -7.89 -8.83
C GLY A 53 0.15 -8.54 -7.53
N TYR A 54 0.67 -9.76 -7.56
CA TYR A 54 1.20 -10.41 -6.35
C TYR A 54 2.16 -11.56 -6.65
N TYR A 55 2.89 -11.99 -5.62
CA TYR A 55 3.68 -13.22 -5.61
C TYR A 55 3.04 -14.22 -4.66
N GLU A 56 3.11 -15.51 -5.00
CA GLU A 56 2.56 -16.57 -4.18
C GLU A 56 3.55 -17.74 -4.05
N GLY A 57 3.55 -18.39 -2.91
CA GLY A 57 4.32 -19.58 -2.63
C GLY A 57 4.62 -19.73 -1.15
N ASN A 58 4.93 -20.95 -0.74
CA ASN A 58 5.32 -21.29 0.63
C ASN A 58 4.30 -20.82 1.69
N GLY A 59 3.00 -20.77 1.37
CA GLY A 59 1.95 -20.31 2.26
C GLY A 59 1.86 -18.78 2.42
N TYR A 60 2.53 -18.03 1.56
CA TYR A 60 2.53 -16.58 1.52
C TYR A 60 1.95 -16.05 0.22
N GLN A 61 1.22 -14.96 0.32
CA GLN A 61 0.90 -14.07 -0.80
C GLN A 61 1.49 -12.71 -0.51
N VAL A 62 2.30 -12.18 -1.41
CA VAL A 62 2.97 -10.90 -1.26
C VAL A 62 2.47 -9.96 -2.35
N THR A 63 1.76 -8.94 -1.95
CA THR A 63 1.27 -7.88 -2.85
C THR A 63 1.90 -6.54 -2.50
N TRP A 64 1.60 -5.52 -3.27
CA TRP A 64 2.19 -4.19 -3.09
C TRP A 64 1.21 -3.08 -3.45
N THR A 65 1.52 -1.89 -2.97
CA THR A 65 0.92 -0.64 -3.40
C THR A 65 1.93 0.17 -4.20
N PHE A 66 1.51 1.28 -4.77
CA PHE A 66 2.39 2.21 -5.49
C PHE A 66 2.61 3.49 -4.67
N GLY A 67 2.92 3.35 -3.39
CA GLY A 67 2.98 4.45 -2.45
C GLY A 67 1.59 4.84 -1.96
N HIS A 68 1.26 6.12 -2.04
CA HIS A 68 -0.07 6.60 -1.65
C HIS A 68 -1.15 6.17 -2.65
N LEU A 69 -2.17 5.48 -2.16
CA LEU A 69 -3.34 5.09 -2.97
C LEU A 69 -4.40 6.18 -2.99
N CYS A 70 -4.47 6.96 -1.92
CA CYS A 70 -5.47 8.00 -1.72
C CYS A 70 -4.83 9.36 -1.52
N THR A 71 -5.56 10.41 -1.88
CA THR A 71 -5.21 11.80 -1.63
C THR A 71 -6.42 12.56 -1.09
N LEU A 72 -6.19 13.75 -0.56
CA LEU A 72 -7.28 14.63 -0.18
C LEU A 72 -7.99 15.17 -1.43
N LYS A 73 -9.27 15.43 -1.30
CA LYS A 73 -10.03 16.15 -2.33
C LYS A 73 -9.48 17.56 -2.53
N GLU A 74 -9.49 18.00 -3.78
CA GLU A 74 -9.12 19.37 -4.16
C GLU A 74 -10.16 20.38 -3.66
N PRO A 75 -9.78 21.65 -3.39
CA PRO A 75 -10.73 22.67 -2.91
C PRO A 75 -11.99 22.79 -3.76
N HIS A 76 -11.86 22.76 -5.09
CA HIS A 76 -12.99 22.88 -6.02
C HIS A 76 -13.97 21.69 -5.98
N GLU A 77 -13.55 20.55 -5.41
CA GLU A 77 -14.41 19.37 -5.24
C GLU A 77 -15.35 19.49 -4.05
N TYR A 78 -15.16 20.49 -3.19
CA TYR A 78 -16.06 20.79 -2.06
C TYR A 78 -17.12 21.81 -2.46
N THR A 79 -16.71 22.83 -3.20
CA THR A 79 -17.61 23.90 -3.67
C THR A 79 -17.02 24.60 -4.89
N ASP A 80 -17.89 24.98 -5.85
CA ASP A 80 -17.49 25.69 -7.05
C ASP A 80 -16.86 27.05 -6.78
N SER A 81 -17.21 27.69 -5.66
CA SER A 81 -16.62 28.98 -5.26
C SER A 81 -15.11 28.91 -4.98
N TRP A 82 -14.56 27.71 -4.74
CA TRP A 82 -13.15 27.49 -4.50
C TRP A 82 -12.35 27.11 -5.75
N LYS A 83 -13.00 27.17 -6.91
CA LYS A 83 -12.35 26.91 -8.20
C LYS A 83 -11.30 27.96 -8.54
N GLN A 84 -11.56 29.22 -8.15
CA GLN A 84 -10.62 30.33 -8.33
C GLN A 84 -10.03 30.74 -6.98
N TRP A 85 -8.70 30.75 -6.94
CA TRP A 85 -7.95 31.14 -5.77
C TRP A 85 -7.87 32.67 -5.68
N THR A 86 -8.63 33.23 -4.76
CA THR A 86 -8.64 34.67 -4.48
C THR A 86 -8.42 34.90 -2.97
N LEU A 87 -7.97 36.08 -2.59
CA LEU A 87 -7.82 36.41 -1.19
C LEU A 87 -9.13 36.28 -0.41
N ARG A 88 -10.27 36.49 -1.08
CA ARG A 88 -11.60 36.36 -0.48
C ARG A 88 -12.01 34.90 -0.21
N SER A 89 -11.47 33.95 -1.00
CA SER A 89 -11.77 32.53 -0.81
C SER A 89 -10.88 31.85 0.21
N LEU A 90 -9.86 32.50 0.72
CA LEU A 90 -8.96 31.98 1.72
C LEU A 90 -9.41 32.40 3.15
N PRO A 91 -9.25 31.54 4.17
CA PRO A 91 -8.76 30.15 4.07
C PRO A 91 -9.83 29.18 3.54
N MET A 92 -9.44 28.27 2.65
CA MET A 92 -10.31 27.23 2.12
C MET A 92 -10.29 26.01 3.05
N ILE A 93 -11.10 26.06 4.09
CA ILE A 93 -11.17 24.98 5.10
C ILE A 93 -12.53 24.30 4.98
N PRO A 94 -12.59 23.05 4.49
CA PRO A 94 -13.83 22.30 4.46
C PRO A 94 -14.27 21.90 5.87
N THR A 95 -15.55 21.79 6.11
CA THR A 95 -16.10 21.31 7.40
C THR A 95 -15.68 19.88 7.71
N ARG A 96 -15.44 19.09 6.66
CA ARG A 96 -14.91 17.71 6.74
C ARG A 96 -14.01 17.44 5.54
N PHE A 97 -12.80 16.98 5.81
CA PHE A 97 -11.87 16.58 4.76
C PHE A 97 -12.32 15.28 4.09
N GLY A 98 -12.41 15.30 2.78
CA GLY A 98 -12.73 14.14 1.97
C GLY A 98 -11.45 13.51 1.38
N ILE A 99 -11.50 12.21 1.19
CA ILE A 99 -10.43 11.41 0.57
C ILE A 99 -10.93 10.93 -0.77
N LYS A 100 -10.05 10.91 -1.77
CA LYS A 100 -10.30 10.32 -3.07
C LYS A 100 -9.18 9.37 -3.46
N LEU A 101 -9.49 8.34 -4.26
CA LEU A 101 -8.49 7.49 -4.87
C LEU A 101 -7.68 8.30 -5.89
N ILE A 102 -6.39 8.05 -5.96
CA ILE A 102 -5.54 8.64 -7.00
C ILE A 102 -5.90 7.99 -8.33
N SER A 103 -6.31 8.81 -9.32
CA SER A 103 -6.71 8.34 -10.65
C SER A 103 -5.49 7.95 -11.49
N ASP A 104 -4.92 6.81 -11.19
CA ASP A 104 -3.84 6.19 -11.94
C ASP A 104 -4.22 4.74 -12.22
N ARG A 105 -4.09 4.32 -13.47
CA ARG A 105 -4.50 2.97 -13.92
C ARG A 105 -3.78 1.85 -13.15
N GLY A 106 -2.52 2.06 -12.80
CA GLY A 106 -1.76 1.09 -12.01
C GLY A 106 -2.29 0.97 -10.59
N ILE A 107 -2.62 2.10 -9.97
CA ILE A 107 -3.17 2.19 -8.62
C ILE A 107 -4.58 1.61 -8.57
N GLU A 108 -5.44 1.99 -9.51
CA GLU A 108 -6.82 1.50 -9.60
C GLU A 108 -6.89 -0.02 -9.79
N LYS A 109 -5.98 -0.58 -10.59
CA LYS A 109 -5.92 -2.03 -10.81
C LYS A 109 -5.44 -2.79 -9.57
N GLN A 110 -4.57 -2.19 -8.77
CA GLN A 110 -3.98 -2.83 -7.59
C GLN A 110 -4.89 -2.69 -6.35
N PHE A 111 -5.73 -1.64 -6.30
CA PHE A 111 -6.67 -1.39 -5.22
C PHE A 111 -7.88 -2.32 -5.27
#